data_33d443340f9590dcc1f4b51adb9adeaa
#
_entry.id   33d443340f9590dcc1f4b51adb9adeaa
#
_cell.length_a   1.000
_cell.length_b   1.000
_cell.length_c   1.000
_cell.angle_alpha   90.00
_cell.angle_beta   90.00
_cell.angle_gamma   90.00
#
_symmetry.space_group_name_H-M   'P 1'
#
loop_
_entity.id
_entity.type
_entity.pdbx_description
1 polymer ?
#
loop_
_entity_poly.entity_id
_entity_poly.type
_entity_poly.pdbx_seq_one_letter_code
_entity_poly.pdbx_strand_id
1 'polypeptide(L)'
;MALGIVGTLMAARIQAKGSHAQAEATYRAAVTTAQTQYAATLEQQNRAAQRAAYVGFIAASDAFQRAMIPAEERAGRDAPEPLRGPLDQLHTAITPVELEGPSEVLTAARSVTQCADELTNVLYEQGEILESWRILVTGHVDEVRRAHTAVLRVYDVARAIPMTHRSLHDADRQVRAERMGEYGEAWLAACEAAESALASAVAVGALTEDQAADLLWDVSSKDEGTPQTSREHRDSFTNAAANFIEAARHYLNNTQPRTA
;
A
#
# COMPACT_ATOMS: atom_id res chain seq x y z
N MET A 1 57.98 75.27 -6.19
CA MET A 1 56.53 74.91 -6.19
C MET A 1 56.16 73.62 -6.96
N ALA A 2 56.98 73.05 -7.81
CA ALA A 2 56.65 71.87 -8.63
C ALA A 2 56.65 70.55 -7.87
N LEU A 3 57.39 70.39 -6.76
CA LEU A 3 57.46 69.16 -5.98
C LEU A 3 56.18 68.83 -5.12
N GLY A 4 55.39 69.83 -4.75
CA GLY A 4 54.15 69.65 -4.01
C GLY A 4 53.00 69.10 -4.86
N ILE A 5 52.92 69.37 -6.13
CA ILE A 5 51.84 68.91 -7.03
C ILE A 5 52.04 67.47 -7.40
N VAL A 6 53.26 66.98 -7.53
CA VAL A 6 53.53 65.55 -7.82
C VAL A 6 53.16 64.66 -6.60
N GLY A 7 53.39 65.13 -5.38
CA GLY A 7 53.04 64.41 -4.14
C GLY A 7 51.53 64.28 -3.98
N THR A 8 50.74 65.32 -4.22
CA THR A 8 49.27 65.27 -4.15
C THR A 8 48.64 64.41 -5.23
N LEU A 9 49.18 64.40 -6.46
CA LEU A 9 48.72 63.50 -7.52
C LEU A 9 49.02 62.02 -7.24
N MET A 10 50.19 61.69 -6.65
CA MET A 10 50.50 60.34 -6.23
C MET A 10 49.61 59.90 -5.05
N ALA A 11 49.36 60.70 -4.04
CA ALA A 11 48.48 60.40 -2.92
C ALA A 11 47.02 60.17 -3.38
N ALA A 12 46.51 61.03 -4.28
CA ALA A 12 45.17 60.86 -4.89
C ALA A 12 45.04 59.57 -5.71
N ARG A 13 46.11 59.17 -6.41
CA ARG A 13 46.11 57.90 -7.18
C ARG A 13 46.19 56.65 -6.32
N ILE A 14 46.89 56.67 -5.20
CA ILE A 14 46.95 55.61 -4.20
C ILE A 14 45.59 55.50 -3.48
N GLN A 15 44.99 56.63 -3.13
CA GLN A 15 43.69 56.68 -2.48
C GLN A 15 42.57 56.17 -3.41
N ALA A 16 42.60 56.51 -4.70
CA ALA A 16 41.67 56.02 -5.73
C ALA A 16 41.81 54.50 -5.95
N LYS A 17 43.05 53.98 -5.95
CA LYS A 17 43.28 52.52 -6.01
C LYS A 17 42.82 51.81 -4.77
N GLY A 18 43.01 52.38 -3.59
CA GLY A 18 42.55 51.84 -2.33
C GLY A 18 41.01 51.79 -2.24
N SER A 19 40.34 52.86 -2.64
CA SER A 19 38.87 52.90 -2.66
C SER A 19 38.27 51.93 -3.68
N HIS A 20 38.91 51.75 -4.84
CA HIS A 20 38.47 50.77 -5.84
C HIS A 20 38.63 49.35 -5.34
N ALA A 21 39.75 48.99 -4.72
CA ALA A 21 39.99 47.67 -4.11
C ALA A 21 39.00 47.39 -2.96
N GLN A 22 38.69 48.39 -2.15
CA GLN A 22 37.73 48.28 -1.07
C GLN A 22 36.29 48.11 -1.61
N ALA A 23 35.91 48.87 -2.65
CA ALA A 23 34.61 48.72 -3.31
C ALA A 23 34.45 47.33 -3.93
N GLU A 24 35.51 46.83 -4.59
CA GLU A 24 35.51 45.48 -5.18
C GLU A 24 35.43 44.37 -4.10
N ALA A 25 36.15 44.53 -3.03
CA ALA A 25 36.08 43.57 -1.89
C ALA A 25 34.67 43.57 -1.22
N THR A 26 34.07 44.75 -1.05
CA THR A 26 32.71 44.91 -0.53
C THR A 26 31.68 44.27 -1.47
N TYR A 27 31.83 44.52 -2.77
CA TYR A 27 30.94 43.91 -3.77
C TYR A 27 31.03 42.36 -3.78
N ARG A 28 32.26 41.82 -3.78
CA ARG A 28 32.47 40.38 -3.71
C ARG A 28 31.87 39.78 -2.43
N ALA A 29 32.08 40.41 -1.26
CA ALA A 29 31.50 40.01 -0.01
C ALA A 29 29.96 40.02 -0.05
N ALA A 30 29.37 41.09 -0.63
CA ALA A 30 27.90 41.16 -0.78
C ALA A 30 27.33 40.08 -1.69
N VAL A 31 28.00 39.80 -2.83
CA VAL A 31 27.60 38.70 -3.73
C VAL A 31 27.68 37.34 -3.04
N THR A 32 28.77 37.06 -2.34
CA THR A 32 28.94 35.80 -1.59
C THR A 32 27.86 35.66 -0.51
N THR A 33 27.59 36.72 0.24
CA THR A 33 26.53 36.72 1.25
C THR A 33 25.15 36.47 0.63
N ALA A 34 24.83 37.13 -0.48
CA ALA A 34 23.56 36.94 -1.18
C ALA A 34 23.42 35.50 -1.72
N GLN A 35 24.49 34.93 -2.29
CA GLN A 35 24.49 33.53 -2.73
C GLN A 35 24.29 32.56 -1.59
N THR A 36 24.96 32.77 -0.46
CA THR A 36 24.79 31.92 0.74
C THR A 36 23.37 32.02 1.31
N GLN A 37 22.81 33.23 1.38
CA GLN A 37 21.43 33.43 1.85
C GLN A 37 20.42 32.77 0.89
N TYR A 38 20.63 32.91 -0.42
CA TYR A 38 19.76 32.27 -1.41
C TYR A 38 19.80 30.74 -1.28
N ALA A 39 20.99 30.14 -1.18
CA ALA A 39 21.16 28.71 -0.99
C ALA A 39 20.48 28.21 0.30
N ALA A 40 20.66 28.95 1.42
CA ALA A 40 20.01 28.61 2.68
C ALA A 40 18.47 28.69 2.60
N THR A 41 17.95 29.71 1.91
CA THR A 41 16.50 29.87 1.72
C THR A 41 15.93 28.74 0.87
N LEU A 42 16.60 28.37 -0.23
CA LEU A 42 16.21 27.28 -1.09
C LEU A 42 16.20 25.93 -0.34
N GLU A 43 17.24 25.67 0.45
CA GLU A 43 17.32 24.49 1.30
C GLU A 43 16.18 24.44 2.33
N GLN A 44 15.87 25.56 2.95
CA GLN A 44 14.75 25.67 3.89
C GLN A 44 13.40 25.40 3.20
N GLN A 45 13.19 25.90 1.97
CA GLN A 45 11.98 25.66 1.20
C GLN A 45 11.85 24.17 0.84
N ASN A 46 12.93 23.55 0.35
CA ASN A 46 12.94 22.13 0.01
C ASN A 46 12.61 21.25 1.25
N ARG A 47 13.19 21.56 2.40
CA ARG A 47 12.87 20.85 3.66
C ARG A 47 11.43 21.04 4.09
N ALA A 48 10.89 22.25 3.91
CA ALA A 48 9.47 22.51 4.20
C ALA A 48 8.55 21.69 3.30
N ALA A 49 8.85 21.63 2.00
CA ALA A 49 8.13 20.83 1.02
C ALA A 49 8.17 19.33 1.36
N GLN A 50 9.35 18.79 1.69
CA GLN A 50 9.52 17.40 2.12
C GLN A 50 8.70 17.08 3.38
N ARG A 51 8.76 17.94 4.40
CA ARG A 51 7.95 17.74 5.62
C ARG A 51 6.46 17.75 5.31
N ALA A 52 6.01 18.67 4.46
CA ALA A 52 4.61 18.74 4.06
C ALA A 52 4.17 17.47 3.31
N ALA A 53 5.00 16.95 2.40
CA ALA A 53 4.76 15.71 1.69
C ALA A 53 4.62 14.51 2.65
N TYR A 54 5.54 14.38 3.61
CA TYR A 54 5.51 13.26 4.57
C TYR A 54 4.33 13.34 5.53
N VAL A 55 4.00 14.54 6.02
CA VAL A 55 2.82 14.74 6.86
C VAL A 55 1.52 14.43 6.10
N GLY A 56 1.44 14.85 4.84
CA GLY A 56 0.32 14.54 3.97
C GLY A 56 0.13 13.04 3.75
N PHE A 57 1.23 12.32 3.50
CA PHE A 57 1.20 10.87 3.31
C PHE A 57 0.84 10.13 4.62
N ILE A 58 1.38 10.54 5.76
CA ILE A 58 1.00 9.98 7.09
C ILE A 58 -0.49 10.19 7.33
N ALA A 59 -1.02 11.39 7.07
CA ALA A 59 -2.43 11.68 7.27
C ALA A 59 -3.35 10.81 6.39
N ALA A 60 -2.95 10.57 5.13
CA ALA A 60 -3.68 9.67 4.23
C ALA A 60 -3.60 8.22 4.69
N SER A 61 -2.43 7.76 5.15
CA SER A 61 -2.24 6.42 5.74
C SER A 61 -3.10 6.21 6.98
N ASP A 62 -3.15 7.20 7.89
CA ASP A 62 -4.02 7.17 9.07
C ASP A 62 -5.51 7.18 8.71
N ALA A 63 -5.90 7.88 7.63
CA ALA A 63 -7.28 7.88 7.15
C ALA A 63 -7.67 6.50 6.60
N PHE A 64 -6.80 5.87 5.84
CA PHE A 64 -6.99 4.50 5.36
C PHE A 64 -7.10 3.53 6.53
N GLN A 65 -6.18 3.60 7.50
CA GLN A 65 -6.20 2.76 8.70
C GLN A 65 -7.51 2.87 9.48
N ARG A 66 -8.03 4.07 9.66
CA ARG A 66 -9.33 4.26 10.33
C ARG A 66 -10.51 3.69 9.53
N ALA A 67 -10.44 3.67 8.22
CA ALA A 67 -11.48 3.12 7.37
C ALA A 67 -11.48 1.58 7.32
N MET A 68 -10.35 0.93 7.63
CA MET A 68 -10.23 -0.54 7.64
C MET A 68 -11.16 -1.19 8.66
N ILE A 69 -11.22 -0.68 9.89
CA ILE A 69 -12.00 -1.28 10.98
C ILE A 69 -13.49 -1.41 10.61
N PRO A 70 -14.19 -0.34 10.17
CA PRO A 70 -15.57 -0.46 9.72
C PRO A 70 -15.74 -1.36 8.49
N ALA A 71 -14.73 -1.44 7.60
CA ALA A 71 -14.81 -2.29 6.42
C ALA A 71 -14.74 -3.77 6.79
N GLU A 72 -13.85 -4.15 7.70
CA GLU A 72 -13.75 -5.52 8.24
C GLU A 72 -15.02 -5.93 9.01
N GLU A 73 -15.61 -5.03 9.81
CA GLU A 73 -16.83 -5.29 10.57
C GLU A 73 -18.07 -5.44 9.69
N ARG A 74 -18.09 -4.78 8.52
CA ARG A 74 -19.16 -4.85 7.54
C ARG A 74 -18.96 -5.96 6.51
N ALA A 75 -18.01 -6.86 6.73
CA ALA A 75 -17.65 -7.92 5.80
C ALA A 75 -18.88 -8.43 5.03
N GLY A 76 -19.00 -8.00 3.77
CA GLY A 76 -20.15 -8.21 2.91
C GLY A 76 -20.06 -7.30 1.68
N ARG A 77 -21.16 -7.24 0.89
CA ARG A 77 -21.25 -6.54 -0.41
C ARG A 77 -20.70 -5.12 -0.46
N ASP A 78 -20.76 -4.38 0.67
CA ASP A 78 -20.34 -2.98 0.76
C ASP A 78 -18.99 -2.81 1.47
N ALA A 79 -18.28 -3.90 1.79
CA ALA A 79 -17.05 -3.85 2.57
C ALA A 79 -15.92 -2.99 1.95
N PRO A 80 -15.64 -3.06 0.64
CA PRO A 80 -14.57 -2.28 0.03
C PRO A 80 -14.94 -0.81 -0.23
N GLU A 81 -16.23 -0.47 -0.35
CA GLU A 81 -16.67 0.90 -0.68
C GLU A 81 -16.15 1.96 0.31
N PRO A 82 -16.14 1.73 1.64
CA PRO A 82 -15.55 2.67 2.60
C PRO A 82 -14.05 2.89 2.43
N LEU A 83 -13.32 1.95 1.80
CA LEU A 83 -11.86 2.04 1.60
C LEU A 83 -11.47 2.77 0.33
N ARG A 84 -12.33 2.84 -0.69
CA ARG A 84 -12.02 3.40 -2.00
C ARG A 84 -11.53 4.85 -1.90
N GLY A 85 -12.26 5.72 -1.21
CA GLY A 85 -11.87 7.12 -1.04
C GLY A 85 -10.55 7.30 -0.29
N PRO A 86 -10.34 6.67 0.88
CA PRO A 86 -9.06 6.68 1.57
C PRO A 86 -7.89 6.07 0.76
N LEU A 87 -8.12 5.02 -0.04
CA LEU A 87 -7.13 4.44 -0.92
C LEU A 87 -6.71 5.42 -2.02
N ASP A 88 -7.67 6.08 -2.68
CA ASP A 88 -7.41 7.11 -3.69
C ASP A 88 -6.62 8.30 -3.09
N GLN A 89 -6.93 8.68 -1.85
CA GLN A 89 -6.18 9.70 -1.12
C GLN A 89 -4.75 9.26 -0.86
N LEU A 90 -4.52 8.01 -0.48
CA LEU A 90 -3.18 7.46 -0.24
C LEU A 90 -2.36 7.44 -1.53
N HIS A 91 -2.94 7.00 -2.66
CA HIS A 91 -2.32 7.05 -3.98
C HIS A 91 -2.03 8.48 -4.46
N THR A 92 -2.87 9.44 -4.10
CA THR A 92 -2.60 10.86 -4.42
C THR A 92 -1.47 11.41 -3.55
N ALA A 93 -1.42 11.04 -2.28
CA ALA A 93 -0.46 11.54 -1.31
C ALA A 93 0.97 11.00 -1.53
N ILE A 94 1.17 9.91 -2.29
CA ILE A 94 2.51 9.42 -2.61
C ILE A 94 3.25 10.33 -3.61
N THR A 95 2.53 11.01 -4.51
CA THR A 95 3.13 11.84 -5.55
C THR A 95 4.07 12.94 -5.01
N PRO A 96 3.71 13.74 -3.99
CA PRO A 96 4.65 14.67 -3.38
C PRO A 96 5.88 13.98 -2.76
N VAL A 97 5.73 12.76 -2.22
CA VAL A 97 6.85 11.99 -1.67
C VAL A 97 7.80 11.54 -2.80
N GLU A 98 7.26 11.16 -3.97
CA GLU A 98 8.05 10.81 -5.16
C GLU A 98 8.88 11.98 -5.71
N LEU A 99 8.35 13.19 -5.64
CA LEU A 99 9.02 14.39 -6.14
C LEU A 99 10.08 14.93 -5.17
N GLU A 100 9.84 14.84 -3.87
CA GLU A 100 10.62 15.53 -2.85
C GLU A 100 11.45 14.58 -1.97
N GLY A 101 11.10 13.29 -1.93
CA GLY A 101 11.70 12.32 -1.02
C GLY A 101 12.93 11.61 -1.58
N PRO A 102 13.85 11.16 -0.71
CA PRO A 102 14.93 10.25 -1.08
C PRO A 102 14.38 8.85 -1.37
N SER A 103 15.18 8.05 -2.08
CA SER A 103 14.78 6.71 -2.53
C SER A 103 14.33 5.78 -1.39
N GLU A 104 14.94 5.88 -0.21
CA GLU A 104 14.59 5.06 0.96
C GLU A 104 13.19 5.37 1.48
N VAL A 105 12.85 6.66 1.60
CA VAL A 105 11.52 7.11 2.05
C VAL A 105 10.46 6.76 0.98
N LEU A 106 10.80 6.91 -0.29
CA LEU A 106 9.92 6.53 -1.40
C LEU A 106 9.65 5.02 -1.42
N THR A 107 10.68 4.19 -1.21
CA THR A 107 10.50 2.73 -1.14
C THR A 107 9.55 2.34 -0.01
N ALA A 108 9.71 2.96 1.16
CA ALA A 108 8.81 2.73 2.29
C ALA A 108 7.37 3.21 2.00
N ALA A 109 7.18 4.36 1.33
CA ALA A 109 5.86 4.84 0.93
C ALA A 109 5.17 3.88 -0.07
N ARG A 110 5.91 3.38 -1.06
CA ARG A 110 5.39 2.39 -2.01
C ARG A 110 4.99 1.08 -1.34
N SER A 111 5.71 0.64 -0.33
CA SER A 111 5.32 -0.53 0.46
C SER A 111 3.99 -0.32 1.17
N VAL A 112 3.74 0.89 1.71
CA VAL A 112 2.44 1.21 2.33
C VAL A 112 1.31 1.15 1.31
N THR A 113 1.46 1.77 0.13
CA THR A 113 0.42 1.74 -0.90
C THR A 113 0.16 0.34 -1.41
N GLN A 114 1.20 -0.46 -1.63
CA GLN A 114 1.05 -1.85 -2.03
C GLN A 114 0.29 -2.68 -1.00
N CYS A 115 0.63 -2.57 0.28
CA CYS A 115 -0.11 -3.29 1.34
C CYS A 115 -1.58 -2.83 1.44
N ALA A 116 -1.87 -1.54 1.17
CA ALA A 116 -3.24 -1.03 1.13
C ALA A 116 -4.03 -1.61 -0.05
N ASP A 117 -3.43 -1.72 -1.22
CA ASP A 117 -4.04 -2.35 -2.41
C ASP A 117 -4.33 -3.83 -2.15
N GLU A 118 -3.35 -4.57 -1.63
CA GLU A 118 -3.49 -5.99 -1.29
C GLU A 118 -4.63 -6.22 -0.30
N LEU A 119 -4.67 -5.42 0.78
CA LEU A 119 -5.75 -5.52 1.77
C LEU A 119 -7.12 -5.21 1.18
N THR A 120 -7.20 -4.17 0.34
CA THR A 120 -8.47 -3.79 -0.32
C THR A 120 -8.96 -4.90 -1.24
N ASN A 121 -8.07 -5.52 -2.00
CA ASN A 121 -8.39 -6.65 -2.88
C ASN A 121 -8.89 -7.86 -2.08
N VAL A 122 -8.20 -8.22 -0.98
CA VAL A 122 -8.61 -9.32 -0.10
C VAL A 122 -10.00 -9.07 0.49
N LEU A 123 -10.28 -7.85 0.94
CA LEU A 123 -11.60 -7.50 1.48
C LEU A 123 -12.70 -7.50 0.40
N TYR A 124 -12.36 -7.13 -0.84
CA TYR A 124 -13.27 -7.23 -1.97
C TYR A 124 -13.62 -8.69 -2.29
N GLU A 125 -12.61 -9.54 -2.47
CA GLU A 125 -12.78 -10.97 -2.72
C GLU A 125 -13.57 -11.66 -1.60
N GLN A 126 -13.23 -11.35 -0.33
CA GLN A 126 -13.98 -11.86 0.82
C GLN A 126 -15.44 -11.38 0.80
N GLY A 127 -15.69 -10.14 0.40
CA GLY A 127 -17.04 -9.59 0.30
C GLY A 127 -17.89 -10.30 -0.75
N GLU A 128 -17.34 -10.59 -1.92
CA GLU A 128 -18.01 -11.31 -3.00
C GLU A 128 -18.33 -12.75 -2.59
N ILE A 129 -17.36 -13.44 -1.97
CA ILE A 129 -17.56 -14.79 -1.46
C ILE A 129 -18.64 -14.82 -0.37
N LEU A 130 -18.63 -13.89 0.58
CA LEU A 130 -19.64 -13.81 1.63
C LEU A 130 -21.04 -13.52 1.08
N GLU A 131 -21.17 -12.67 0.08
CA GLU A 131 -22.44 -12.43 -0.59
C GLU A 131 -22.94 -13.70 -1.30
N SER A 132 -22.05 -14.40 -1.98
CA SER A 132 -22.37 -15.70 -2.63
C SER A 132 -22.84 -16.75 -1.61
N TRP A 133 -22.17 -16.81 -0.46
CA TRP A 133 -22.62 -17.65 0.68
C TRP A 133 -23.98 -17.22 1.22
N ARG A 134 -24.22 -15.90 1.34
CA ARG A 134 -25.50 -15.39 1.79
C ARG A 134 -26.65 -15.83 0.85
N ILE A 135 -26.43 -15.76 -0.46
CA ILE A 135 -27.38 -16.23 -1.46
C ILE A 135 -27.67 -17.73 -1.27
N LEU A 136 -26.63 -18.56 -1.06
CA LEU A 136 -26.79 -19.99 -0.83
C LEU A 136 -27.58 -20.30 0.44
N VAL A 137 -27.30 -19.59 1.54
CA VAL A 137 -27.93 -19.83 2.85
C VAL A 137 -29.39 -19.35 2.88
N THR A 138 -29.67 -18.20 2.28
CA THR A 138 -31.01 -17.59 2.33
C THR A 138 -31.90 -17.96 1.17
N GLY A 139 -31.36 -18.59 0.14
CA GLY A 139 -32.10 -18.94 -1.07
C GLY A 139 -33.20 -20.01 -0.81
N HIS A 140 -34.38 -19.74 -1.32
CA HIS A 140 -35.56 -20.61 -1.15
C HIS A 140 -35.78 -21.56 -2.36
N VAL A 141 -35.04 -21.36 -3.42
CA VAL A 141 -35.13 -22.18 -4.65
C VAL A 141 -34.43 -23.53 -4.42
N ASP A 142 -35.02 -24.61 -4.91
CA ASP A 142 -34.49 -25.96 -4.68
C ASP A 142 -33.06 -26.17 -5.24
N GLU A 143 -32.74 -25.51 -6.36
CA GLU A 143 -31.42 -25.50 -6.97
C GLU A 143 -30.38 -24.88 -6.03
N VAL A 144 -30.73 -23.75 -5.39
CA VAL A 144 -29.85 -23.06 -4.42
C VAL A 144 -29.63 -23.90 -3.17
N ARG A 145 -30.68 -24.55 -2.67
CA ARG A 145 -30.55 -25.46 -1.51
C ARG A 145 -29.69 -26.68 -1.82
N ARG A 146 -29.79 -27.22 -3.06
CA ARG A 146 -28.93 -28.31 -3.51
C ARG A 146 -27.49 -27.86 -3.63
N ALA A 147 -27.24 -26.66 -4.19
CA ALA A 147 -25.91 -26.09 -4.29
C ALA A 147 -25.30 -25.86 -2.88
N HIS A 148 -26.05 -25.28 -1.95
CA HIS A 148 -25.62 -25.09 -0.56
C HIS A 148 -25.22 -26.43 0.09
N THR A 149 -26.06 -27.46 -0.04
CA THR A 149 -25.79 -28.79 0.54
C THR A 149 -24.55 -29.44 -0.10
N ALA A 150 -24.38 -29.30 -1.41
CA ALA A 150 -23.23 -29.87 -2.13
C ALA A 150 -21.91 -29.16 -1.75
N VAL A 151 -21.93 -27.83 -1.63
CA VAL A 151 -20.79 -27.03 -1.21
C VAL A 151 -20.38 -27.36 0.23
N LEU A 152 -21.34 -27.46 1.16
CA LEU A 152 -21.05 -27.88 2.54
C LEU A 152 -20.44 -29.29 2.61
N ARG A 153 -20.85 -30.20 1.72
CA ARG A 153 -20.28 -31.56 1.66
C ARG A 153 -18.79 -31.53 1.30
N VAL A 154 -18.34 -30.61 0.43
CA VAL A 154 -16.90 -30.47 0.14
C VAL A 154 -16.13 -30.12 1.41
N TYR A 155 -16.64 -29.20 2.23
CA TYR A 155 -16.04 -28.89 3.52
C TYR A 155 -16.02 -30.06 4.49
N ASP A 156 -17.12 -30.82 4.58
CA ASP A 156 -17.20 -31.96 5.48
C ASP A 156 -16.19 -33.04 5.08
N VAL A 157 -16.07 -33.33 3.79
CA VAL A 157 -15.07 -34.28 3.28
C VAL A 157 -13.66 -33.76 3.52
N ALA A 158 -13.37 -32.47 3.20
CA ALA A 158 -12.07 -31.86 3.43
C ALA A 158 -11.68 -31.88 4.91
N ARG A 159 -12.64 -31.64 5.82
CA ARG A 159 -12.42 -31.68 7.28
C ARG A 159 -12.11 -33.10 7.79
N ALA A 160 -12.61 -34.13 7.13
CA ALA A 160 -12.32 -35.52 7.47
C ALA A 160 -10.91 -35.97 7.07
N ILE A 161 -10.23 -35.23 6.17
CA ILE A 161 -8.87 -35.54 5.71
C ILE A 161 -7.87 -35.23 6.84
N PRO A 162 -6.98 -36.16 7.21
CA PRO A 162 -5.96 -35.93 8.22
C PRO A 162 -5.02 -34.77 7.81
N MET A 163 -4.57 -33.98 8.80
CA MET A 163 -3.67 -32.81 8.58
C MET A 163 -2.40 -33.16 7.80
N THR A 164 -1.89 -34.37 7.93
CA THR A 164 -0.71 -34.84 7.20
C THR A 164 -0.92 -34.96 5.69
N HIS A 165 -2.16 -34.97 5.23
CA HIS A 165 -2.54 -35.04 3.81
C HIS A 165 -3.11 -33.74 3.25
N ARG A 166 -3.22 -32.69 4.09
CA ARG A 166 -3.84 -31.41 3.71
C ARG A 166 -2.88 -30.40 3.06
N SER A 167 -1.57 -30.55 3.19
CA SER A 167 -0.58 -29.53 2.80
C SER A 167 -0.25 -29.55 1.30
N LEU A 168 -1.21 -29.17 0.43
CA LEU A 168 -0.98 -29.26 -1.02
C LEU A 168 -1.54 -28.04 -1.74
N HIS A 169 -0.67 -27.07 -1.99
CA HIS A 169 -0.90 -25.90 -2.82
C HIS A 169 -0.85 -26.21 -4.34
N ASP A 170 -1.49 -27.29 -4.78
CA ASP A 170 -1.56 -27.57 -6.21
C ASP A 170 -2.88 -27.05 -6.79
N ALA A 171 -2.78 -26.23 -7.83
CA ALA A 171 -3.91 -25.71 -8.57
C ALA A 171 -4.72 -26.80 -9.32
N ASP A 172 -4.11 -27.99 -9.53
CA ASP A 172 -4.73 -29.10 -10.22
C ASP A 172 -5.43 -30.03 -9.21
N ARG A 173 -6.76 -30.07 -9.29
CA ARG A 173 -7.60 -30.91 -8.43
C ARG A 173 -7.26 -32.38 -8.53
N GLN A 174 -6.89 -32.88 -9.70
CA GLN A 174 -6.57 -34.29 -9.92
C GLN A 174 -5.27 -34.66 -9.20
N VAL A 175 -4.22 -33.84 -9.33
CA VAL A 175 -2.94 -34.02 -8.63
C VAL A 175 -3.16 -33.96 -7.12
N ARG A 176 -4.02 -33.06 -6.65
CA ARG A 176 -4.38 -32.92 -5.24
C ARG A 176 -5.09 -34.17 -4.72
N ALA A 177 -6.07 -34.67 -5.47
CA ALA A 177 -6.79 -35.90 -5.12
C ALA A 177 -5.86 -37.12 -5.07
N GLU A 178 -4.95 -37.27 -6.02
CA GLU A 178 -3.96 -38.37 -6.04
C GLU A 178 -3.06 -38.34 -4.78
N ARG A 179 -2.66 -37.15 -4.33
CA ARG A 179 -1.85 -37.00 -3.12
C ARG A 179 -2.63 -37.22 -1.82
N MET A 180 -3.94 -37.00 -1.82
CA MET A 180 -4.83 -37.32 -0.71
C MET A 180 -5.04 -38.84 -0.51
N GLY A 181 -4.59 -39.67 -1.48
CA GLY A 181 -4.70 -41.11 -1.42
C GLY A 181 -6.17 -41.58 -1.33
N GLU A 182 -6.50 -42.38 -0.34
CA GLU A 182 -7.86 -42.95 -0.15
C GLU A 182 -8.96 -41.90 0.07
N TYR A 183 -8.58 -40.64 0.46
CA TYR A 183 -9.55 -39.55 0.66
C TYR A 183 -9.79 -38.77 -0.64
N GLY A 184 -8.91 -38.91 -1.63
CA GLY A 184 -8.92 -38.10 -2.85
C GLY A 184 -10.15 -38.33 -3.71
N GLU A 185 -10.57 -39.58 -3.86
CA GLU A 185 -11.76 -39.91 -4.67
C GLU A 185 -13.04 -39.31 -4.08
N ALA A 186 -13.20 -39.40 -2.74
CA ALA A 186 -14.37 -38.86 -2.08
C ALA A 186 -14.40 -37.31 -2.15
N TRP A 187 -13.25 -36.67 -2.04
CA TRP A 187 -13.12 -35.24 -2.17
C TRP A 187 -13.39 -34.78 -3.61
N LEU A 188 -12.84 -35.45 -4.61
CA LEU A 188 -13.07 -35.13 -6.01
C LEU A 188 -14.56 -35.26 -6.38
N ALA A 189 -15.19 -36.36 -5.97
CA ALA A 189 -16.63 -36.58 -6.19
C ALA A 189 -17.50 -35.48 -5.51
N ALA A 190 -17.09 -35.00 -4.33
CA ALA A 190 -17.78 -33.91 -3.66
C ALA A 190 -17.62 -32.59 -4.43
N CYS A 191 -16.43 -32.29 -4.97
CA CYS A 191 -16.17 -31.12 -5.80
C CYS A 191 -16.99 -31.16 -7.10
N GLU A 192 -17.03 -32.28 -7.79
CA GLU A 192 -17.84 -32.45 -9.02
C GLU A 192 -19.35 -32.28 -8.77
N ALA A 193 -19.82 -32.82 -7.63
CA ALA A 193 -21.22 -32.64 -7.23
C ALA A 193 -21.54 -31.17 -6.89
N ALA A 194 -20.62 -30.46 -6.25
CA ALA A 194 -20.76 -29.01 -5.97
C ALA A 194 -20.77 -28.20 -7.25
N GLU A 195 -19.86 -28.46 -8.17
CA GLU A 195 -19.78 -27.81 -9.50
C GLU A 195 -21.09 -27.97 -10.26
N SER A 196 -21.62 -29.20 -10.35
CA SER A 196 -22.90 -29.48 -11.05
C SER A 196 -24.09 -28.75 -10.37
N ALA A 197 -24.10 -28.72 -9.03
CA ALA A 197 -25.18 -28.06 -8.30
C ALA A 197 -25.10 -26.52 -8.40
N LEU A 198 -23.90 -25.93 -8.38
CA LEU A 198 -23.67 -24.51 -8.61
C LEU A 198 -24.04 -24.11 -10.04
N ALA A 199 -23.67 -24.90 -11.05
CA ALA A 199 -24.10 -24.65 -12.43
C ALA A 199 -25.63 -24.65 -12.57
N SER A 200 -26.34 -25.50 -11.79
CA SER A 200 -27.82 -25.51 -11.79
C SER A 200 -28.37 -24.21 -11.14
N ALA A 201 -27.72 -23.70 -10.09
CA ALA A 201 -28.10 -22.44 -9.46
C ALA A 201 -27.84 -21.22 -10.38
N VAL A 202 -26.80 -21.27 -11.19
CA VAL A 202 -26.51 -20.27 -12.25
C VAL A 202 -27.58 -20.32 -13.33
N ALA A 203 -27.97 -21.53 -13.80
CA ALA A 203 -28.97 -21.71 -14.83
C ALA A 203 -30.36 -21.14 -14.47
N VAL A 204 -30.70 -21.10 -13.18
CA VAL A 204 -31.94 -20.46 -12.69
C VAL A 204 -31.76 -18.97 -12.34
N GLY A 205 -30.56 -18.40 -12.60
CA GLY A 205 -30.25 -16.99 -12.36
C GLY A 205 -30.10 -16.60 -10.89
N ALA A 206 -29.91 -17.58 -10.00
CA ALA A 206 -29.71 -17.33 -8.56
C ALA A 206 -28.29 -16.90 -8.20
N LEU A 207 -27.29 -17.36 -8.98
CA LEU A 207 -25.89 -16.99 -8.89
C LEU A 207 -25.41 -16.55 -10.28
N THR A 208 -24.34 -15.76 -10.33
CA THR A 208 -23.55 -15.54 -11.55
C THR A 208 -22.53 -16.67 -11.73
N GLU A 209 -21.95 -16.79 -12.93
CA GLU A 209 -20.86 -17.75 -13.20
C GLU A 209 -19.65 -17.48 -12.33
N ASP A 210 -19.28 -16.18 -12.14
CA ASP A 210 -18.17 -15.76 -11.31
C ASP A 210 -18.41 -16.15 -9.84
N GLN A 211 -19.60 -15.87 -9.29
CA GLN A 211 -19.97 -16.25 -7.94
C GLN A 211 -19.89 -17.76 -7.70
N ALA A 212 -20.31 -18.54 -8.66
CA ALA A 212 -20.24 -20.00 -8.59
C ALA A 212 -18.78 -20.50 -8.64
N ALA A 213 -17.95 -19.89 -9.48
CA ALA A 213 -16.51 -20.19 -9.57
C ALA A 213 -15.78 -19.84 -8.28
N ASP A 214 -16.05 -18.67 -7.70
CA ASP A 214 -15.44 -18.21 -6.45
C ASP A 214 -15.81 -19.10 -5.26
N LEU A 215 -17.10 -19.50 -5.15
CA LEU A 215 -17.53 -20.45 -4.14
C LEU A 215 -16.83 -21.80 -4.27
N LEU A 216 -16.74 -22.31 -5.51
CA LEU A 216 -16.09 -23.58 -5.76
C LEU A 216 -14.59 -23.52 -5.47
N TRP A 217 -13.95 -22.40 -5.85
CA TRP A 217 -12.56 -22.14 -5.49
C TRP A 217 -12.38 -22.06 -3.98
N ASP A 218 -13.20 -21.27 -3.28
CA ASP A 218 -13.15 -21.10 -1.83
C ASP A 218 -13.19 -22.44 -1.10
N VAL A 219 -14.11 -23.33 -1.46
CA VAL A 219 -14.25 -24.62 -0.77
C VAL A 219 -13.24 -25.67 -1.21
N SER A 220 -12.73 -25.59 -2.45
CA SER A 220 -11.76 -26.55 -2.97
C SER A 220 -10.32 -26.17 -2.67
N SER A 221 -10.01 -24.86 -2.48
CA SER A 221 -8.67 -24.35 -2.26
C SER A 221 -8.35 -24.14 -0.77
N LYS A 222 -9.36 -24.07 0.10
CA LYS A 222 -9.13 -23.93 1.53
C LYS A 222 -8.48 -25.19 2.11
N ASP A 223 -7.15 -25.23 1.96
CA ASP A 223 -6.34 -25.82 3.00
C ASP A 223 -6.42 -24.94 4.24
N GLU A 224 -6.45 -25.53 5.44
CA GLU A 224 -6.30 -24.76 6.68
C GLU A 224 -4.90 -24.08 6.86
N GLY A 225 -4.07 -24.04 5.82
CA GLY A 225 -3.05 -23.04 5.63
C GLY A 225 -3.76 -21.78 5.19
N THR A 226 -4.38 -21.14 6.16
CA THR A 226 -4.99 -19.80 6.16
C THR A 226 -4.69 -19.00 4.89
N PRO A 227 -5.70 -18.63 4.05
CA PRO A 227 -5.52 -17.48 3.21
C PRO A 227 -5.02 -16.38 4.14
N GLN A 228 -3.98 -15.65 3.70
CA GLN A 228 -3.51 -14.48 4.47
C GLN A 228 -4.76 -13.73 4.86
N THR A 229 -5.09 -13.77 6.15
CA THR A 229 -6.36 -13.24 6.61
C THR A 229 -6.31 -11.73 6.42
N SER A 230 -7.44 -11.07 6.25
CA SER A 230 -7.52 -9.60 6.28
C SER A 230 -6.73 -9.03 7.46
N ARG A 231 -6.62 -9.76 8.55
CA ARG A 231 -5.79 -9.44 9.72
C ARG A 231 -4.30 -9.40 9.40
N GLU A 232 -3.76 -10.38 8.66
CA GLU A 232 -2.33 -10.40 8.29
C GLU A 232 -1.98 -9.27 7.33
N HIS A 233 -2.86 -8.98 6.35
CA HIS A 233 -2.70 -7.82 5.46
C HIS A 233 -2.79 -6.50 6.21
N ARG A 234 -3.68 -6.39 7.22
CA ARG A 234 -3.74 -5.23 8.09
C ARG A 234 -2.47 -5.05 8.91
N ASP A 235 -1.94 -6.13 9.49
CA ASP A 235 -0.70 -6.11 10.25
C ASP A 235 0.48 -5.73 9.34
N SER A 236 0.52 -6.22 8.09
CA SER A 236 1.50 -5.85 7.07
C SER A 236 1.41 -4.35 6.71
N PHE A 237 0.22 -3.83 6.49
CA PHE A 237 0.00 -2.39 6.26
C PHE A 237 0.47 -1.56 7.46
N THR A 238 0.11 -1.95 8.68
CA THR A 238 0.50 -1.22 9.90
C THR A 238 2.01 -1.18 10.07
N ASN A 239 2.69 -2.30 9.80
CA ASN A 239 4.15 -2.37 9.84
C ASN A 239 4.80 -1.53 8.73
N ALA A 240 4.27 -1.55 7.52
CA ALA A 240 4.75 -0.71 6.42
C ALA A 240 4.60 0.78 6.74
N ALA A 241 3.49 1.21 7.33
CA ALA A 241 3.24 2.58 7.77
C ALA A 241 4.24 3.00 8.88
N ALA A 242 4.52 2.14 9.84
CA ALA A 242 5.52 2.38 10.88
C ALA A 242 6.93 2.55 10.28
N ASN A 243 7.31 1.69 9.35
CA ASN A 243 8.59 1.76 8.65
C ASN A 243 8.74 3.06 7.83
N PHE A 244 7.67 3.52 7.17
CA PHE A 244 7.67 4.81 6.49
C PHE A 244 7.93 5.96 7.46
N ILE A 245 7.25 5.99 8.61
CA ILE A 245 7.42 7.03 9.63
C ILE A 245 8.86 7.04 10.13
N GLU A 246 9.46 5.88 10.35
CA GLU A 246 10.85 5.76 10.81
C GLU A 246 11.83 6.27 9.75
N ALA A 247 11.68 5.85 8.50
CA ALA A 247 12.50 6.31 7.37
C ALA A 247 12.42 7.83 7.18
N ALA A 248 11.21 8.40 7.23
CA ALA A 248 10.99 9.83 7.12
C ALA A 248 11.65 10.61 8.29
N ARG A 249 11.50 10.13 9.53
CA ARG A 249 12.15 10.72 10.72
C ARG A 249 13.67 10.64 10.62
N HIS A 250 14.21 9.49 10.27
CA HIS A 250 15.64 9.29 10.11
C HIS A 250 16.23 10.28 9.08
N TYR A 251 15.60 10.42 7.94
CA TYR A 251 16.02 11.34 6.90
C TYR A 251 15.98 12.80 7.37
N LEU A 252 14.86 13.24 7.93
CA LEU A 252 14.70 14.63 8.40
C LEU A 252 15.67 15.00 9.52
N ASN A 253 16.04 14.05 10.39
CA ASN A 253 16.98 14.29 11.50
C ASN A 253 18.44 14.32 11.02
N ASN A 254 18.81 13.44 10.05
CA ASN A 254 20.18 13.36 9.57
C ASN A 254 20.57 14.47 8.59
N THR A 255 19.59 15.13 7.98
CA THR A 255 19.80 16.27 7.09
C THR A 255 19.82 17.62 7.82
N GLN A 256 19.74 17.65 9.14
CA GLN A 256 19.95 18.89 9.90
C GLN A 256 21.40 19.36 9.73
N PRO A 257 21.65 20.64 9.35
CA PRO A 257 23.01 21.18 9.40
C PRO A 257 23.49 21.05 10.84
N ARG A 258 24.60 20.34 11.03
CA ARG A 258 25.31 20.38 12.31
C ARG A 258 25.71 21.84 12.51
N THR A 259 24.96 22.55 13.35
CA THR A 259 25.37 23.87 13.83
C THR A 259 26.68 23.67 14.58
N ALA A 260 27.78 24.04 13.90
CA ALA A 260 29.12 24.12 14.48
C ALA A 260 29.24 25.39 15.30
#